data_ea32e7003f7af4ba2378ddd3e7a1c3bd
#
_entry.id   ea32e7003f7af4ba2378ddd3e7a1c3bd
#
_cell.length_a   1.000
_cell.length_b   1.000
_cell.length_c   1.000
_cell.angle_alpha   90.00
_cell.angle_beta   90.00
_cell.angle_gamma   90.00
#
_symmetry.space_group_name_H-M   'P 1'
#
loop_
_entity.id
_entity.type
_entity.pdbx_description
1 polymer ?
#
loop_
_entity_poly.entity_id
_entity_poly.type
_entity_poly.pdbx_seq_one_letter_code
_entity_poly.pdbx_strand_id
1 'polypeptide(L)'
;MDEPHHIPIEPAIDLHAFHPRDVVSVVEEYIRAAHDSGLREVRLIHGRGKGIQRAAVQQALERHPLVRSFQDASESHLGATVAQLTD
;
A
#
# COMPACT_ATOMS: atom_id res chain seq x y z
N MET A 1 3.63 26.44 -19.13
CA MET A 1 2.98 25.80 -18.49
C MET A 1 3.67 25.15 -17.55
N ASP A 2 3.13 24.76 -16.68
CA ASP A 2 3.75 24.13 -15.87
C ASP A 2 3.71 22.79 -16.04
N GLU A 3 4.67 22.13 -15.77
CA GLU A 3 4.61 20.86 -15.78
C GLU A 3 3.80 20.33 -14.77
N PRO A 4 3.21 19.24 -14.89
CA PRO A 4 2.47 18.59 -13.90
C PRO A 4 3.39 18.34 -12.77
N HIS A 5 2.90 18.46 -11.60
CA HIS A 5 3.65 18.18 -10.49
C HIS A 5 3.91 16.73 -10.42
N HIS A 6 5.15 16.34 -10.45
CA HIS A 6 5.51 15.01 -10.21
C HIS A 6 5.73 14.88 -8.76
N ILE A 7 4.75 14.36 -8.05
CA ILE A 7 4.93 14.06 -6.66
C ILE A 7 5.51 12.69 -6.62
N PRO A 8 6.73 12.51 -6.13
CA PRO A 8 7.32 11.19 -6.11
C PRO A 8 6.48 10.25 -5.27
N ILE A 9 6.29 9.04 -5.73
CA ILE A 9 5.58 8.04 -4.97
C ILE A 9 6.52 7.55 -3.89
N GLU A 10 6.08 7.66 -2.63
CA GLU A 10 6.91 7.24 -1.54
C GLU A 10 6.79 5.77 -1.32
N PRO A 11 7.80 5.13 -0.74
CA PRO A 11 7.75 3.68 -0.51
C PRO A 11 6.83 3.29 0.65
N ALA A 12 6.13 4.24 1.24
CA ALA A 12 5.17 3.95 2.30
C ALA A 12 3.95 4.84 2.14
N ILE A 13 2.79 4.32 2.50
CA ILE A 13 1.56 5.09 2.47
C ILE A 13 0.84 4.90 3.80
N ASP A 14 0.37 5.99 4.38
CA ASP A 14 -0.38 5.94 5.63
C ASP A 14 -1.86 5.95 5.28
N LEU A 15 -2.51 4.83 5.49
CA LEU A 15 -3.90 4.68 5.11
C LEU A 15 -4.86 5.30 6.11
N HIS A 16 -4.36 5.77 7.27
CA HIS A 16 -5.22 6.46 8.21
C HIS A 16 -5.83 7.73 7.63
N ALA A 17 -5.19 8.31 6.63
CA ALA A 17 -5.66 9.55 6.04
C ALA A 17 -6.88 9.34 5.15
N PHE A 18 -7.26 8.09 4.86
CA PHE A 18 -8.34 7.82 3.93
C PHE A 18 -9.53 7.23 4.64
N HIS A 19 -10.71 7.45 4.07
CA HIS A 19 -11.92 6.88 4.62
C HIS A 19 -11.84 5.35 4.48
N PRO A 20 -12.29 4.60 5.48
CA PRO A 20 -12.19 3.13 5.39
C PRO A 20 -12.77 2.54 4.13
N ARG A 21 -13.87 3.09 3.62
CA ARG A 21 -14.50 2.54 2.42
C ARG A 21 -13.67 2.77 1.17
N ASP A 22 -12.68 3.67 1.24
CA ASP A 22 -11.84 3.95 0.08
C ASP A 22 -10.52 3.19 0.13
N VAL A 23 -10.24 2.48 1.21
CA VAL A 23 -8.92 1.87 1.41
C VAL A 23 -8.57 0.89 0.30
N VAL A 24 -9.51 0.04 -0.12
CA VAL A 24 -9.19 -0.94 -1.14
C VAL A 24 -8.81 -0.27 -2.45
N SER A 25 -9.57 0.73 -2.90
CA SER A 25 -9.23 1.40 -4.14
C SER A 25 -7.96 2.21 -4.02
N VAL A 26 -7.70 2.80 -2.83
CA VAL A 26 -6.46 3.53 -2.61
C VAL A 26 -5.28 2.58 -2.70
N VAL A 27 -5.38 1.39 -2.11
CA VAL A 27 -4.30 0.41 -2.15
C VAL A 27 -4.05 0.00 -3.60
N GLU A 28 -5.10 -0.28 -4.37
CA GLU A 28 -4.93 -0.69 -5.75
C GLU A 28 -4.22 0.37 -6.57
N GLU A 29 -4.63 1.63 -6.42
CA GLU A 29 -4.01 2.70 -7.16
C GLU A 29 -2.58 2.96 -6.71
N TYR A 30 -2.35 2.88 -5.40
CA TYR A 30 -1.01 3.11 -4.87
C TYR A 30 -0.03 2.06 -5.39
N ILE A 31 -0.43 0.79 -5.40
CA ILE A 31 0.45 -0.28 -5.88
C ILE A 31 0.77 -0.05 -7.35
N ARG A 32 -0.21 0.34 -8.16
CA ARG A 32 0.02 0.58 -9.56
C ARG A 32 1.00 1.74 -9.76
N ALA A 33 0.79 2.84 -9.02
CA ALA A 33 1.67 4.00 -9.14
C ALA A 33 3.08 3.69 -8.65
N ALA A 34 3.19 2.94 -7.55
CA ALA A 34 4.49 2.57 -7.01
C ALA A 34 5.26 1.69 -8.01
N HIS A 35 4.58 0.73 -8.60
CA HIS A 35 5.19 -0.15 -9.57
C HIS A 35 5.67 0.65 -10.78
N ASP A 36 4.83 1.56 -11.27
CA ASP A 36 5.20 2.41 -12.39
C ASP A 36 6.38 3.30 -12.07
N SER A 37 6.56 3.67 -10.82
CA SER A 37 7.68 4.50 -10.40
C SER A 37 8.96 3.72 -10.19
N GLY A 38 8.91 2.41 -10.37
CA GLY A 38 10.10 1.58 -10.22
C GLY A 38 10.27 0.97 -8.84
N LEU A 39 9.33 1.17 -7.94
CA LEU A 39 9.45 0.59 -6.61
C LEU A 39 9.12 -0.89 -6.66
N ARG A 40 9.81 -1.68 -5.86
CA ARG A 40 9.56 -3.12 -5.80
C ARG A 40 9.20 -3.58 -4.38
N GLU A 41 9.27 -2.67 -3.43
CA GLU A 41 8.85 -2.96 -2.07
C GLU A 41 8.18 -1.73 -1.51
N VAL A 42 7.01 -1.88 -0.92
CA VAL A 42 6.29 -0.76 -0.33
C VAL A 42 5.71 -1.17 1.00
N ARG A 43 5.44 -0.18 1.85
CA ARG A 43 4.87 -0.40 3.18
C ARG A 43 3.51 0.29 3.24
N LEU A 44 2.50 -0.45 3.69
CA LEU A 44 1.16 0.09 3.79
C LEU A 44 0.79 0.13 5.26
N ILE A 45 0.65 1.34 5.80
CA ILE A 45 0.44 1.54 7.22
C ILE A 45 -1.06 1.63 7.47
N HIS A 46 -1.63 0.59 8.05
CA HIS A 46 -3.07 0.51 8.26
C HIS A 46 -3.47 0.66 9.72
N GLY A 47 -2.50 0.67 10.61
CA GLY A 47 -2.77 0.76 12.04
C GLY A 47 -3.08 -0.60 12.63
N ARG A 48 -3.02 -0.66 13.94
CA ARG A 48 -3.25 -1.94 14.62
C ARG A 48 -4.72 -2.23 14.85
N GLY A 49 -5.48 -1.30 15.30
CA GLY A 49 -6.91 -1.41 15.47
C GLY A 49 -7.41 -2.80 15.75
N LYS A 50 -8.56 -3.12 15.20
CA LYS A 50 -9.15 -4.44 15.37
C LYS A 50 -8.82 -5.37 14.22
N GLY A 51 -7.91 -4.99 13.38
CA GLY A 51 -7.49 -5.83 12.27
C GLY A 51 -8.36 -5.74 11.05
N ILE A 52 -9.41 -4.93 11.07
CA ILE A 52 -10.31 -4.83 9.94
C ILE A 52 -9.62 -4.21 8.73
N GLN A 53 -8.89 -3.13 8.95
CA GLN A 53 -8.19 -2.50 7.85
C GLN A 53 -7.02 -3.35 7.38
N ARG A 54 -6.31 -3.98 8.30
CA ARG A 54 -5.24 -4.88 7.92
C ARG A 54 -5.77 -5.99 7.03
N ALA A 55 -6.92 -6.59 7.38
CA ALA A 55 -7.48 -7.65 6.58
C ALA A 55 -7.89 -7.14 5.19
N ALA A 56 -8.49 -5.96 5.11
CA ALA A 56 -8.90 -5.39 3.84
C ALA A 56 -7.70 -5.09 2.95
N VAL A 57 -6.63 -4.56 3.54
CA VAL A 57 -5.40 -4.25 2.81
C VAL A 57 -4.79 -5.54 2.28
N GLN A 58 -4.66 -6.55 3.12
CA GLN A 58 -4.00 -7.78 2.70
C GLN A 58 -4.84 -8.53 1.67
N GLN A 59 -6.17 -8.45 1.77
CA GLN A 59 -7.00 -9.05 0.76
C GLN A 59 -6.85 -8.34 -0.59
N ALA A 60 -6.75 -7.02 -0.58
CA ALA A 60 -6.53 -6.26 -1.80
C ALA A 60 -5.18 -6.60 -2.42
N LEU A 61 -4.14 -6.76 -1.58
CA LEU A 61 -2.82 -7.12 -2.08
C LEU A 61 -2.83 -8.53 -2.67
N GLU A 62 -3.56 -9.44 -2.05
CA GLU A 62 -3.58 -10.80 -2.54
C GLU A 62 -4.17 -10.89 -3.94
N ARG A 63 -5.10 -10.00 -4.26
CA ARG A 63 -5.76 -10.01 -5.55
C ARG A 63 -5.06 -9.15 -6.60
N HIS A 64 -4.05 -8.39 -6.20
CA HIS A 64 -3.43 -7.43 -7.11
C HIS A 64 -2.38 -8.11 -7.98
N PRO A 65 -2.48 -7.97 -9.30
CA PRO A 65 -1.54 -8.69 -10.19
C PRO A 65 -0.12 -8.21 -10.09
N LEU A 66 0.12 -7.01 -9.57
CA LEU A 66 1.47 -6.50 -9.45
C LEU A 66 2.10 -6.81 -8.10
N VAL A 67 1.40 -7.50 -7.21
CA VAL A 67 1.95 -7.87 -5.90
C VAL A 67 2.40 -9.32 -5.96
N ARG A 68 3.69 -9.53 -5.65
CA ARG A 68 4.25 -10.87 -5.64
C ARG A 68 3.98 -11.56 -4.30
N SER A 69 4.16 -10.82 -3.22
CA SER A 69 3.95 -11.37 -1.89
C SER A 69 3.80 -10.23 -0.90
N PHE A 70 3.35 -10.53 0.29
CA PHE A 70 3.28 -9.52 1.33
C PHE A 70 3.37 -10.20 2.69
N GLN A 71 3.75 -9.43 3.70
CA GLN A 71 3.82 -9.94 5.06
C GLN A 71 3.67 -8.77 6.03
N ASP A 72 3.38 -9.09 7.29
CA ASP A 72 3.33 -8.04 8.30
C ASP A 72 4.71 -7.45 8.49
N ALA A 73 4.78 -6.15 8.69
CA ALA A 73 6.04 -5.49 8.97
C ALA A 73 6.47 -5.80 10.39
N SER A 74 7.67 -6.34 10.52
CA SER A 74 8.10 -6.92 11.79
C SER A 74 8.21 -5.88 12.89
N GLU A 75 8.59 -4.65 12.53
CA GLU A 75 8.82 -3.65 13.56
C GLU A 75 7.60 -2.79 13.81
N SER A 76 6.48 -3.05 13.23
CA SER A 76 5.32 -2.20 13.36
C SER A 76 4.26 -2.78 14.27
N HIS A 77 4.51 -3.95 14.85
CA HIS A 77 3.54 -4.60 15.72
C HIS A 77 2.18 -4.74 15.06
N LEU A 78 2.15 -5.17 13.83
CA LEU A 78 0.94 -5.40 13.04
C LEU A 78 0.24 -4.13 12.61
N GLY A 79 0.93 -2.99 12.71
CA GLY A 79 0.38 -1.74 12.22
C GLY A 79 0.63 -1.47 10.76
N ALA A 80 1.41 -2.31 10.08
CA ALA A 80 1.72 -2.12 8.67
C ALA A 80 1.96 -3.46 7.99
N THR A 81 1.81 -3.47 6.67
CA THR A 81 2.09 -4.63 5.83
C THR A 81 3.13 -4.21 4.78
N VAL A 82 4.11 -5.05 4.56
CA VAL A 82 5.11 -4.81 3.52
C VAL A 82 4.74 -5.67 2.32
N ALA A 83 4.70 -5.07 1.14
CA ALA A 83 4.36 -5.79 -0.09
C ALA A 83 5.55 -5.78 -1.03
N GLN A 84 5.81 -6.93 -1.63
CA GLN A 84 6.85 -7.08 -2.66
C GLN A 84 6.16 -7.06 -4.00
N LEU A 85 6.61 -6.21 -4.89
CA LEU A 85 5.97 -6.05 -6.19
C LEU A 85 6.70 -6.84 -7.25
N THR A 86 5.99 -7.13 -8.33
CA THR A 86 6.59 -7.88 -9.43
C THR A 86 7.59 -7.03 -10.19
N ASP A 87 8.43 -7.66 -10.94
CA ASP A 87 9.42 -6.95 -11.74
C ASP A 87 8.82 -6.20 -12.92
#